data_af84b4a8ad4bdff0000da1440c91bde0
#
_entry.id   af84b4a8ad4bdff0000da1440c91bde0
#
_cell.length_a   1.000
_cell.length_b   1.000
_cell.length_c   1.000
_cell.angle_alpha   90.00
_cell.angle_beta   90.00
_cell.angle_gamma   90.00
#
_symmetry.space_group_name_H-M   'P 1'
#
loop_
_entity.id
_entity.type
_entity.pdbx_description
1 polymer ?
#
loop_
_entity_poly.entity_id
_entity_poly.type
_entity_poly.pdbx_seq_one_letter_code
_entity_poly.pdbx_strand_id
1 'polypeptide(L)'
;PYTTLFRSMEDSNGELQFAHDVPEIRRAWDETYISMGNEEVGRCLVTGEKTPIAILHPSISGVYGAKSFGALLVSFNMEASESYGKEQGRNAPVGKYAAFAYGAALNYMVGQADFHGRLGDTTLVYWAEGAEPAYGSAFMAMMGMGSEDKNEITKKELSGVLTALCQGHTVKWANVPLNPKNRFYILGLAPNASRLSVRFFLQDSFDAFVKHYQKHQERLNIVHPAFDERETLSMWALLRETVNPNSRDKSAQPQLVGEMLRAVLTGSLYPSALYTQTEIRMRAEKEINRGKAAIIKAYLLRNVVEQQKDQTHVYKEVLDVELNEQSTYLPYRLGRLFAVLEAVQQKANPNINTTIKDRYFNSACATPALVFPTLLRLAQSHLSKIGGGAEVYYDKMIIELLGDVTQSYPLRLSLQDQGIFQIGYYHQKQKLFTKKEEKDNG
;
A
#
# COMPACT_ATOMS: atom_id res chain seq x y z
N PRO A 1 11.53 15.99 -35.65
CA PRO A 1 12.15 17.21 -35.20
C PRO A 1 11.05 18.16 -34.73
N TYR A 2 10.82 18.18 -33.41
CA TYR A 2 9.89 19.14 -32.82
C TYR A 2 10.63 20.43 -32.59
N THR A 3 10.71 21.25 -33.59
CA THR A 3 10.90 22.66 -33.37
C THR A 3 9.56 23.20 -32.89
N THR A 4 9.39 23.31 -31.60
CA THR A 4 8.34 24.08 -30.97
C THR A 4 8.55 25.55 -31.30
N LEU A 5 8.09 25.95 -32.46
CA LEU A 5 7.88 27.34 -32.79
C LEU A 5 6.59 27.76 -32.06
N PHE A 6 6.74 28.20 -30.81
CA PHE A 6 5.71 29.00 -30.18
C PHE A 6 5.62 30.32 -30.96
N ARG A 7 4.71 30.38 -31.92
CA ARG A 7 4.40 31.63 -32.61
C ARG A 7 3.36 32.34 -31.76
N SER A 8 3.75 33.46 -31.20
CA SER A 8 2.83 34.45 -30.69
C SER A 8 2.18 35.19 -31.88
N MET A 9 0.91 35.48 -31.75
CA MET A 9 0.12 36.28 -32.67
C MET A 9 -0.47 37.45 -31.89
N GLU A 10 -0.60 38.59 -32.51
CA GLU A 10 -1.38 39.70 -31.98
C GLU A 10 -2.83 39.45 -32.29
N ASP A 11 -3.72 39.55 -31.31
CA ASP A 11 -5.15 39.57 -31.53
C ASP A 11 -5.64 40.91 -32.09
N SER A 12 -6.92 41.07 -32.34
CA SER A 12 -7.54 42.31 -32.83
C SER A 12 -7.40 43.50 -31.87
N ASN A 13 -6.97 43.25 -30.63
CA ASN A 13 -6.80 44.26 -29.58
C ASN A 13 -5.29 44.57 -29.33
N GLY A 14 -4.36 43.95 -30.08
CA GLY A 14 -2.93 44.11 -29.93
C GLY A 14 -2.33 43.27 -28.77
N GLU A 15 -3.08 42.34 -28.19
CA GLU A 15 -2.58 41.41 -27.14
C GLU A 15 -1.90 40.21 -27.80
N LEU A 16 -0.73 39.85 -27.25
CA LEU A 16 0.03 38.68 -27.67
C LEU A 16 -0.62 37.40 -27.14
N GLN A 17 -1.06 36.53 -28.00
CA GLN A 17 -1.54 35.17 -27.66
C GLN A 17 -0.76 34.13 -28.46
N PHE A 18 -0.70 32.91 -27.95
CA PHE A 18 -0.08 31.82 -28.69
C PHE A 18 -1.02 31.27 -29.77
N ALA A 19 -0.46 30.96 -30.92
CA ALA A 19 -1.24 30.41 -32.04
C ALA A 19 -2.05 29.16 -31.68
N HIS A 20 -1.53 28.34 -30.77
CA HIS A 20 -2.22 27.12 -30.31
C HIS A 20 -3.38 27.39 -29.32
N ASP A 21 -3.50 28.62 -28.80
CA ASP A 21 -4.62 29.01 -27.93
C ASP A 21 -5.77 29.60 -28.71
N VAL A 22 -5.54 29.92 -30.01
CA VAL A 22 -6.59 30.43 -30.90
C VAL A 22 -7.51 29.30 -31.37
N PRO A 23 -8.82 29.34 -31.04
CA PRO A 23 -9.72 28.22 -31.31
C PRO A 23 -9.83 27.84 -32.79
N GLU A 24 -9.76 28.83 -33.68
CA GLU A 24 -9.83 28.64 -35.14
C GLU A 24 -8.60 27.92 -35.68
N ILE A 25 -7.44 28.27 -35.20
CA ILE A 25 -6.17 27.62 -35.58
C ILE A 25 -6.13 26.18 -35.02
N ARG A 26 -6.60 25.98 -33.81
CA ARG A 26 -6.70 24.65 -33.22
C ARG A 26 -7.63 23.76 -34.04
N ARG A 27 -8.82 24.27 -34.42
CA ARG A 27 -9.78 23.52 -35.26
C ARG A 27 -9.19 23.21 -36.64
N ALA A 28 -8.58 24.20 -37.30
CA ALA A 28 -7.94 23.99 -38.60
C ALA A 28 -6.80 22.97 -38.54
N TRP A 29 -6.03 22.97 -37.45
CA TRP A 29 -4.99 21.99 -37.20
C TRP A 29 -5.58 20.58 -37.03
N ASP A 30 -6.60 20.44 -36.21
CA ASP A 30 -7.24 19.14 -35.93
C ASP A 30 -7.84 18.54 -37.24
N GLU A 31 -8.51 19.36 -38.03
CA GLU A 31 -9.07 18.95 -39.36
C GLU A 31 -7.93 18.54 -40.32
N THR A 32 -6.85 19.33 -40.38
CA THR A 32 -5.68 19.03 -41.19
C THR A 32 -4.98 17.77 -40.77
N TYR A 33 -4.77 17.60 -39.47
CA TYR A 33 -4.12 16.42 -38.91
C TYR A 33 -4.89 15.13 -39.17
N ILE A 34 -6.20 15.17 -39.07
CA ILE A 34 -7.08 14.03 -39.41
C ILE A 34 -7.01 13.69 -40.90
N SER A 35 -6.93 14.70 -41.79
CA SER A 35 -6.90 14.51 -43.23
C SER A 35 -5.53 14.23 -43.83
N MET A 36 -4.44 14.43 -43.06
CA MET A 36 -3.07 14.14 -43.50
C MET A 36 -2.83 12.62 -43.61
N GLY A 37 -2.58 12.14 -44.82
CA GLY A 37 -2.13 10.76 -45.11
C GLY A 37 -3.17 9.92 -45.84
N ASN A 38 -2.71 8.89 -46.58
CA ASN A 38 -3.50 7.90 -47.29
C ASN A 38 -3.85 6.70 -46.40
N GLU A 39 -4.18 6.92 -45.12
CA GLU A 39 -4.44 5.80 -44.21
C GLU A 39 -5.85 5.23 -44.44
N GLU A 40 -5.96 3.95 -44.14
CA GLU A 40 -7.22 3.22 -44.18
C GLU A 40 -8.23 3.83 -43.16
N VAL A 41 -9.43 4.09 -43.65
CA VAL A 41 -10.53 4.61 -42.83
C VAL A 41 -11.28 3.43 -42.21
N GLY A 42 -11.40 3.43 -40.90
CA GLY A 42 -12.08 2.40 -40.12
C GLY A 42 -12.88 2.98 -38.97
N ARG A 43 -13.60 2.13 -38.24
CA ARG A 43 -14.31 2.52 -37.03
C ARG A 43 -13.32 2.54 -35.85
N CYS A 44 -13.15 3.70 -35.22
CA CYS A 44 -12.31 3.87 -34.06
C CYS A 44 -12.90 3.15 -32.83
N LEU A 45 -12.10 2.32 -32.14
CA LEU A 45 -12.54 1.61 -30.94
C LEU A 45 -12.77 2.55 -29.73
N VAL A 46 -12.19 3.75 -29.76
CA VAL A 46 -12.31 4.73 -28.65
C VAL A 46 -13.54 5.61 -28.84
N THR A 47 -13.71 6.20 -30.02
CA THR A 47 -14.78 7.18 -30.29
C THR A 47 -16.02 6.57 -30.94
N GLY A 48 -15.90 5.37 -31.53
CA GLY A 48 -16.95 4.76 -32.32
C GLY A 48 -17.16 5.39 -33.73
N GLU A 49 -16.43 6.45 -34.05
CA GLU A 49 -16.53 7.18 -35.29
C GLU A 49 -15.74 6.52 -36.43
N LYS A 50 -16.16 6.81 -37.68
CA LYS A 50 -15.42 6.38 -38.87
C LYS A 50 -14.36 7.43 -39.21
N THR A 51 -13.07 7.05 -39.05
CA THR A 51 -11.95 7.98 -39.15
C THR A 51 -10.70 7.26 -39.65
N PRO A 52 -9.67 7.97 -40.17
CA PRO A 52 -8.38 7.38 -40.47
C PRO A 52 -7.76 6.70 -39.23
N ILE A 53 -7.30 5.46 -39.40
CA ILE A 53 -6.75 4.62 -38.31
C ILE A 53 -5.25 4.84 -38.15
N ALA A 54 -4.81 5.03 -36.93
CA ALA A 54 -3.40 5.11 -36.59
C ALA A 54 -2.72 3.73 -36.72
N ILE A 55 -1.80 3.62 -37.66
CA ILE A 55 -1.01 2.38 -37.85
C ILE A 55 0.02 2.23 -36.71
N LEU A 56 0.69 3.32 -36.35
CA LEU A 56 1.63 3.40 -35.22
C LEU A 56 1.09 4.36 -34.16
N HIS A 57 1.20 3.96 -32.93
CA HIS A 57 0.80 4.80 -31.79
C HIS A 57 2.00 5.58 -31.23
N PRO A 58 1.78 6.73 -30.56
CA PRO A 58 2.83 7.50 -29.96
C PRO A 58 3.48 6.76 -28.80
N SER A 59 4.80 6.97 -28.61
CA SER A 59 5.49 6.48 -27.42
C SER A 59 5.23 7.37 -26.21
N ILE A 60 5.16 6.75 -25.04
CA ILE A 60 5.00 7.43 -23.77
C ILE A 60 6.37 7.46 -23.09
N SER A 61 6.90 8.67 -22.85
CA SER A 61 8.19 8.92 -22.23
C SER A 61 8.07 9.11 -20.73
N GLY A 62 9.18 9.00 -19.98
CA GLY A 62 9.22 9.30 -18.54
C GLY A 62 8.66 8.21 -17.62
N VAL A 63 8.12 7.11 -18.14
CA VAL A 63 7.72 5.97 -17.32
C VAL A 63 8.96 5.30 -16.73
N TYR A 64 8.98 5.12 -15.41
CA TYR A 64 10.13 4.57 -14.70
C TYR A 64 10.54 3.19 -15.23
N GLY A 65 11.84 3.03 -15.52
CA GLY A 65 12.40 1.80 -16.06
C GLY A 65 12.15 1.57 -17.56
N ALA A 66 11.38 2.42 -18.22
CA ALA A 66 11.26 2.40 -19.68
C ALA A 66 12.49 3.02 -20.35
N LYS A 67 12.65 2.78 -21.65
CA LYS A 67 13.75 3.39 -22.43
C LYS A 67 13.57 4.90 -22.52
N SER A 68 14.68 5.64 -22.69
CA SER A 68 14.69 7.12 -22.73
C SER A 68 13.81 7.72 -23.85
N PHE A 69 13.68 7.02 -24.98
CA PHE A 69 12.78 7.41 -26.09
C PHE A 69 11.33 7.02 -25.88
N GLY A 70 11.00 6.46 -24.70
CA GLY A 70 9.66 6.02 -24.35
C GLY A 70 9.37 4.56 -24.69
N ALA A 71 8.15 4.16 -24.37
CA ALA A 71 7.61 2.83 -24.63
C ALA A 71 6.16 2.94 -25.15
N LEU A 72 5.72 1.95 -25.91
CA LEU A 72 4.44 1.96 -26.58
C LEU A 72 3.35 1.37 -25.67
N LEU A 73 2.24 2.08 -25.50
CA LEU A 73 1.07 1.54 -24.80
C LEU A 73 0.32 0.54 -25.70
N VAL A 74 0.18 0.86 -27.00
CA VAL A 74 -0.44 0.00 -28.00
C VAL A 74 0.57 -0.29 -29.11
N SER A 75 0.88 -1.56 -29.36
CA SER A 75 1.86 -1.98 -30.35
C SER A 75 1.64 -3.44 -30.75
N PHE A 76 1.65 -3.68 -32.06
CA PHE A 76 1.51 -5.00 -32.69
C PHE A 76 2.67 -5.16 -33.68
N ASN A 77 3.83 -5.57 -33.19
CA ASN A 77 5.05 -5.72 -33.98
C ASN A 77 5.61 -7.16 -33.98
N MET A 78 4.79 -8.13 -33.67
CA MET A 78 5.09 -9.55 -33.70
C MET A 78 3.96 -10.32 -34.36
N GLU A 79 4.27 -11.31 -35.19
CA GLU A 79 3.29 -12.20 -35.84
C GLU A 79 2.27 -12.79 -34.84
N ALA A 80 2.71 -13.14 -33.63
CA ALA A 80 1.83 -13.65 -32.58
C ALA A 80 0.76 -12.65 -32.11
N SER A 81 0.92 -11.35 -32.36
CA SER A 81 -0.05 -10.30 -32.05
C SER A 81 -0.96 -9.91 -33.22
N GLU A 82 -0.73 -10.50 -34.38
CA GLU A 82 -1.48 -10.25 -35.60
C GLU A 82 -2.57 -11.31 -35.80
N SER A 83 -3.74 -10.89 -36.28
CA SER A 83 -4.89 -11.76 -36.49
C SER A 83 -5.60 -11.43 -37.77
N TYR A 84 -6.15 -12.42 -38.44
CA TYR A 84 -6.99 -12.26 -39.68
C TYR A 84 -6.27 -11.47 -40.78
N GLY A 85 -4.94 -11.61 -40.91
CA GLY A 85 -4.18 -10.87 -41.94
C GLY A 85 -4.06 -9.37 -41.70
N LYS A 86 -4.35 -8.90 -40.46
CA LYS A 86 -4.21 -7.51 -40.08
C LYS A 86 -2.82 -7.27 -39.48
N GLU A 87 -2.17 -6.23 -39.96
CA GLU A 87 -0.85 -5.82 -39.47
C GLU A 87 -0.94 -4.61 -38.56
N GLN A 88 -0.04 -4.53 -37.59
CA GLN A 88 0.15 -3.39 -36.70
C GLN A 88 -1.17 -2.85 -36.08
N GLY A 89 -1.39 -1.53 -36.08
CA GLY A 89 -2.54 -0.84 -35.50
C GLY A 89 -3.91 -1.28 -36.05
N ARG A 90 -3.93 -1.98 -37.20
CA ARG A 90 -5.20 -2.54 -37.74
C ARG A 90 -5.77 -3.66 -36.86
N ASN A 91 -4.96 -4.28 -35.99
CA ASN A 91 -5.42 -5.28 -35.02
C ASN A 91 -6.28 -4.67 -33.91
N ALA A 92 -6.05 -3.40 -33.58
CA ALA A 92 -6.88 -2.62 -32.66
C ALA A 92 -7.08 -1.21 -33.23
N PRO A 93 -8.05 -1.03 -34.13
CA PRO A 93 -8.20 0.20 -34.88
C PRO A 93 -8.59 1.37 -33.97
N VAL A 94 -7.66 2.28 -33.77
CA VAL A 94 -7.85 3.54 -33.03
C VAL A 94 -7.63 4.69 -34.03
N GLY A 95 -8.55 5.66 -34.02
CA GLY A 95 -8.42 6.83 -34.86
C GLY A 95 -7.17 7.66 -34.60
N LYS A 96 -6.60 8.29 -35.59
CA LYS A 96 -5.41 9.12 -35.48
C LYS A 96 -5.50 10.16 -34.36
N TYR A 97 -6.61 10.88 -34.31
CA TYR A 97 -6.84 11.89 -33.29
C TYR A 97 -6.87 11.28 -31.89
N ALA A 98 -7.58 10.18 -31.71
CA ALA A 98 -7.64 9.50 -30.42
C ALA A 98 -6.27 8.97 -29.98
N ALA A 99 -5.48 8.41 -30.92
CA ALA A 99 -4.11 7.96 -30.64
C ALA A 99 -3.19 9.13 -30.23
N PHE A 100 -3.27 10.25 -30.94
CA PHE A 100 -2.56 11.47 -30.59
C PHE A 100 -2.99 12.02 -29.24
N ALA A 101 -4.30 12.13 -28.98
CA ALA A 101 -4.86 12.74 -27.78
C ALA A 101 -4.43 11.99 -26.50
N TYR A 102 -4.58 10.66 -26.46
CA TYR A 102 -4.15 9.92 -25.26
C TYR A 102 -2.62 9.95 -25.08
N GLY A 103 -1.86 9.92 -26.17
CA GLY A 103 -0.41 9.98 -26.12
C GLY A 103 0.11 11.33 -25.60
N ALA A 104 -0.48 12.42 -26.09
CA ALA A 104 -0.19 13.77 -25.62
C ALA A 104 -0.56 13.95 -24.13
N ALA A 105 -1.77 13.51 -23.74
CA ALA A 105 -2.22 13.58 -22.36
C ALA A 105 -1.32 12.80 -21.41
N LEU A 106 -0.96 11.55 -21.73
CA LEU A 106 -0.08 10.74 -20.89
C LEU A 106 1.32 11.32 -20.81
N ASN A 107 1.90 11.76 -21.92
CA ASN A 107 3.23 12.42 -21.91
C ASN A 107 3.22 13.70 -21.07
N TYR A 108 2.15 14.50 -21.16
CA TYR A 108 1.98 15.67 -20.31
C TYR A 108 1.92 15.29 -18.83
N MET A 109 1.02 14.37 -18.44
CA MET A 109 0.84 13.97 -17.06
C MET A 109 2.09 13.32 -16.45
N VAL A 110 2.77 12.45 -17.20
CA VAL A 110 4.04 11.85 -16.74
C VAL A 110 5.17 12.88 -16.65
N GLY A 111 5.09 13.98 -17.40
CA GLY A 111 6.02 15.11 -17.33
C GLY A 111 5.78 16.07 -16.17
N GLN A 112 4.62 16.02 -15.50
CA GLN A 112 4.23 16.95 -14.43
C GLN A 112 4.15 16.24 -13.08
N ALA A 113 4.85 16.75 -12.07
CA ALA A 113 4.91 16.14 -10.73
C ALA A 113 3.55 16.02 -10.03
N ASP A 114 2.58 16.88 -10.38
CA ASP A 114 1.25 16.86 -9.76
C ASP A 114 0.34 15.75 -10.28
N PHE A 115 0.70 15.08 -11.37
CA PHE A 115 -0.12 14.06 -12.02
C PHE A 115 0.51 12.68 -12.03
N HIS A 116 1.73 12.54 -11.53
CA HIS A 116 2.35 11.22 -11.46
C HIS A 116 3.16 11.01 -10.17
N GLY A 117 3.34 9.75 -9.85
CA GLY A 117 4.17 9.31 -8.75
C GLY A 117 4.73 7.92 -9.01
N ARG A 118 5.55 7.43 -8.10
CA ARG A 118 6.17 6.12 -8.23
C ARG A 118 5.90 5.24 -7.04
N LEU A 119 5.55 4.00 -7.29
CA LEU A 119 5.44 2.97 -6.28
C LEU A 119 6.13 1.67 -6.76
N GLY A 120 7.30 1.37 -6.22
CA GLY A 120 8.12 0.26 -6.69
C GLY A 120 8.59 0.45 -8.14
N ASP A 121 8.22 -0.49 -9.01
CA ASP A 121 8.47 -0.45 -10.46
C ASP A 121 7.34 0.21 -11.27
N THR A 122 6.24 0.56 -10.60
CA THR A 122 5.04 1.09 -11.24
C THR A 122 5.05 2.62 -11.19
N THR A 123 4.86 3.25 -12.35
CA THR A 123 4.54 4.67 -12.46
C THR A 123 3.02 4.82 -12.31
N LEU A 124 2.60 5.58 -11.31
CA LEU A 124 1.21 5.95 -11.09
C LEU A 124 0.94 7.24 -11.84
N VAL A 125 -0.08 7.26 -12.69
CA VAL A 125 -0.62 8.47 -13.30
C VAL A 125 -2.02 8.66 -12.76
N TYR A 126 -2.31 9.85 -12.23
CA TYR A 126 -3.60 10.13 -11.58
C TYR A 126 -4.10 11.52 -11.92
N TRP A 127 -5.42 11.67 -12.02
CA TRP A 127 -6.06 12.94 -12.32
C TRP A 127 -7.52 12.95 -11.85
N ALA A 128 -8.02 14.15 -11.59
CA ALA A 128 -9.44 14.41 -11.38
C ALA A 128 -10.12 14.80 -12.70
N GLU A 129 -11.42 14.63 -12.79
CA GLU A 129 -12.20 15.23 -13.86
C GLU A 129 -12.03 16.76 -13.82
N GLY A 130 -11.71 17.38 -14.97
CA GLY A 130 -11.32 18.79 -15.03
C GLY A 130 -9.83 19.06 -14.84
N ALA A 131 -9.01 18.03 -14.61
CA ALA A 131 -7.54 18.08 -14.51
C ALA A 131 -6.99 19.07 -13.46
N GLU A 132 -7.72 19.31 -12.35
CA GLU A 132 -7.29 20.17 -11.26
C GLU A 132 -6.12 19.51 -10.48
N PRO A 133 -4.89 20.09 -10.46
CA PRO A 133 -3.70 19.48 -9.87
C PRO A 133 -3.81 19.23 -8.36
N ALA A 134 -4.63 20.02 -7.65
CA ALA A 134 -4.80 19.92 -6.20
C ALA A 134 -5.26 18.53 -5.74
N TYR A 135 -6.06 17.82 -6.55
CA TYR A 135 -6.45 16.43 -6.24
C TYR A 135 -5.25 15.48 -6.27
N GLY A 136 -4.36 15.64 -7.24
CA GLY A 136 -3.14 14.84 -7.35
C GLY A 136 -2.22 15.03 -6.15
N SER A 137 -1.97 16.28 -5.76
CA SER A 137 -1.13 16.58 -4.59
C SER A 137 -1.75 16.09 -3.28
N ALA A 138 -3.09 16.18 -3.11
CA ALA A 138 -3.79 15.62 -1.97
C ALA A 138 -3.70 14.07 -1.93
N PHE A 139 -3.84 13.43 -3.08
CA PHE A 139 -3.68 11.97 -3.22
C PHE A 139 -2.25 11.52 -2.85
N MET A 140 -1.23 12.21 -3.33
CA MET A 140 0.16 11.90 -2.99
C MET A 140 0.47 12.08 -1.51
N ALA A 141 -0.02 13.16 -0.91
CA ALA A 141 0.10 13.39 0.52
C ALA A 141 -0.58 12.27 1.33
N MET A 142 -1.80 11.88 0.94
CA MET A 142 -2.54 10.77 1.54
C MET A 142 -1.74 9.47 1.48
N MET A 143 -1.16 9.15 0.33
CA MET A 143 -0.39 7.91 0.13
C MET A 143 0.99 7.93 0.81
N GLY A 144 1.41 9.07 1.39
CA GLY A 144 2.74 9.23 1.97
C GLY A 144 3.87 9.19 0.93
N MET A 145 3.59 9.65 -0.29
CA MET A 145 4.52 9.68 -1.42
C MET A 145 4.92 11.11 -1.80
N GLY A 146 4.46 12.14 -1.07
CA GLY A 146 4.87 13.53 -1.25
C GLY A 146 6.33 13.74 -0.83
N SER A 147 7.02 14.68 -1.50
CA SER A 147 8.35 15.13 -1.06
C SER A 147 8.22 15.84 0.28
N GLU A 148 9.04 15.47 1.26
CA GLU A 148 9.08 16.09 2.60
C GLU A 148 9.32 17.62 2.57
N ASP A 149 9.79 18.16 1.44
CA ASP A 149 10.29 19.54 1.33
C ASP A 149 9.30 20.56 0.73
N LYS A 150 8.08 20.23 0.33
CA LYS A 150 7.28 21.16 -0.48
C LYS A 150 5.98 21.72 0.10
N ASN A 151 5.44 21.19 1.19
CA ASN A 151 4.36 21.90 1.90
C ASN A 151 4.36 21.47 3.36
N GLU A 152 4.56 22.40 4.27
CA GLU A 152 4.34 22.29 5.73
C GLU A 152 2.86 22.06 6.09
N ILE A 153 2.13 21.29 5.31
CA ILE A 153 0.82 20.82 5.74
C ILE A 153 1.09 19.79 6.81
N THR A 154 0.80 20.14 8.02
CA THR A 154 1.01 19.28 9.17
C THR A 154 0.21 17.99 8.98
N LYS A 155 0.70 16.88 9.50
CA LYS A 155 -0.02 15.59 9.51
C LYS A 155 -1.45 15.75 10.08
N LYS A 156 -1.62 16.68 11.02
CA LYS A 156 -2.92 17.00 11.63
C LYS A 156 -3.87 17.67 10.63
N GLU A 157 -3.38 18.57 9.80
CA GLU A 157 -4.18 19.21 8.74
C GLU A 157 -4.61 18.20 7.68
N LEU A 158 -3.70 17.33 7.25
CA LEU A 158 -4.01 16.23 6.33
C LEU A 158 -5.11 15.32 6.92
N SER A 159 -4.98 14.90 8.18
CA SER A 159 -5.98 14.08 8.86
C SER A 159 -7.35 14.77 8.91
N GLY A 160 -7.39 16.07 9.21
CA GLY A 160 -8.62 16.86 9.19
C GLY A 160 -9.27 16.93 7.80
N VAL A 161 -8.47 17.15 6.76
CA VAL A 161 -8.92 17.18 5.36
C VAL A 161 -9.49 15.83 4.95
N LEU A 162 -8.80 14.73 5.23
CA LEU A 162 -9.27 13.39 4.90
C LEU A 162 -10.57 13.05 5.62
N THR A 163 -10.70 13.40 6.90
CA THR A 163 -11.92 13.17 7.68
C THR A 163 -13.11 13.94 7.09
N ALA A 164 -12.95 15.20 6.75
CA ALA A 164 -14.03 16.01 6.17
C ALA A 164 -14.44 15.50 4.78
N LEU A 165 -13.47 15.08 3.94
CA LEU A 165 -13.75 14.44 2.64
C LEU A 165 -14.57 13.16 2.81
N CYS A 166 -14.24 12.32 3.81
CA CYS A 166 -15.02 11.12 4.11
C CYS A 166 -16.45 11.40 4.54
N GLN A 167 -16.68 12.52 5.20
CA GLN A 167 -18.01 12.99 5.58
C GLN A 167 -18.77 13.61 4.40
N GLY A 168 -18.14 13.72 3.22
CA GLY A 168 -18.72 14.30 2.02
C GLY A 168 -18.67 15.82 1.95
N HIS A 169 -17.85 16.45 2.79
CA HIS A 169 -17.69 17.90 2.81
C HIS A 169 -16.62 18.33 1.80
N THR A 170 -16.90 19.44 1.09
CA THR A 170 -15.89 20.14 0.29
C THR A 170 -14.86 20.76 1.21
N VAL A 171 -13.59 20.51 0.95
CA VAL A 171 -12.46 21.04 1.74
C VAL A 171 -11.53 21.83 0.85
N LYS A 172 -10.76 22.75 1.45
CA LYS A 172 -9.68 23.44 0.73
C LYS A 172 -8.38 22.69 0.91
N TRP A 173 -7.70 22.44 -0.20
CA TRP A 173 -6.34 21.92 -0.26
C TRP A 173 -5.50 22.88 -1.10
N ALA A 174 -4.40 23.40 -0.56
CA ALA A 174 -3.59 24.41 -1.24
C ALA A 174 -4.45 25.59 -1.80
N ASN A 175 -5.45 26.05 -1.01
CA ASN A 175 -6.43 27.07 -1.38
C ASN A 175 -7.44 26.69 -2.50
N VAL A 176 -7.38 25.47 -3.04
CA VAL A 176 -8.31 24.97 -4.04
C VAL A 176 -9.41 24.15 -3.37
N PRO A 177 -10.71 24.37 -3.69
CA PRO A 177 -11.79 23.57 -3.16
C PRO A 177 -11.82 22.19 -3.82
N LEU A 178 -11.68 21.12 -3.02
CA LEU A 178 -11.83 19.75 -3.46
C LEU A 178 -13.28 19.28 -3.24
N ASN A 179 -13.98 19.00 -4.32
CA ASN A 179 -15.29 18.38 -4.27
C ASN A 179 -15.11 16.86 -4.05
N PRO A 180 -15.62 16.28 -2.95
CA PRO A 180 -15.50 14.84 -2.67
C PRO A 180 -16.11 13.95 -3.73
N LYS A 181 -17.14 14.43 -4.45
CA LYS A 181 -17.84 13.66 -5.50
C LYS A 181 -17.20 13.76 -6.89
N ASN A 182 -16.13 14.55 -7.02
CA ASN A 182 -15.43 14.61 -8.29
C ASN A 182 -14.84 13.24 -8.65
N ARG A 183 -14.93 12.86 -9.91
CA ARG A 183 -14.32 11.61 -10.40
C ARG A 183 -12.81 11.72 -10.38
N PHE A 184 -12.19 10.68 -9.88
CA PHE A 184 -10.75 10.57 -9.82
C PHE A 184 -10.30 9.26 -10.46
N TYR A 185 -9.20 9.34 -11.20
CA TYR A 185 -8.68 8.25 -12.01
C TYR A 185 -7.25 7.94 -11.60
N ILE A 186 -6.90 6.66 -11.57
CA ILE A 186 -5.55 6.20 -11.24
C ILE A 186 -5.16 5.10 -12.23
N LEU A 187 -4.08 5.33 -12.96
CA LEU A 187 -3.52 4.42 -13.95
C LEU A 187 -2.13 3.97 -13.50
N GLY A 188 -1.93 2.68 -13.36
CA GLY A 188 -0.63 2.08 -13.07
C GLY A 188 0.06 1.58 -14.34
N LEU A 189 1.22 2.15 -14.67
CA LEU A 189 2.04 1.79 -15.82
C LEU A 189 3.36 1.17 -15.37
N ALA A 190 3.76 0.09 -16.02
CA ALA A 190 5.07 -0.52 -15.81
C ALA A 190 5.71 -0.88 -17.17
N PRO A 191 7.05 -0.80 -17.28
CA PRO A 191 7.72 -1.16 -18.51
C PRO A 191 7.68 -2.68 -18.75
N ASN A 192 7.52 -3.06 -20.00
CA ASN A 192 7.64 -4.43 -20.49
C ASN A 192 8.41 -4.41 -21.81
N ALA A 193 9.73 -4.49 -21.71
CA ALA A 193 10.66 -4.29 -22.84
C ALA A 193 10.44 -2.94 -23.55
N SER A 194 9.98 -2.91 -24.80
CA SER A 194 9.67 -1.71 -25.56
C SER A 194 8.21 -1.24 -25.43
N ARG A 195 7.42 -1.92 -24.59
CA ARG A 195 5.99 -1.66 -24.38
C ARG A 195 5.72 -1.25 -22.95
N LEU A 196 4.54 -0.69 -22.71
CA LEU A 196 3.99 -0.45 -21.39
C LEU A 196 2.91 -1.51 -21.08
N SER A 197 2.97 -2.02 -19.86
CA SER A 197 1.91 -2.85 -19.29
C SER A 197 1.04 -1.96 -18.41
N VAL A 198 -0.28 -1.98 -18.63
CA VAL A 198 -1.26 -1.43 -17.69
C VAL A 198 -1.44 -2.43 -16.56
N ARG A 199 -0.92 -2.09 -15.38
CA ARG A 199 -1.06 -2.92 -14.18
C ARG A 199 -2.48 -2.88 -13.63
N PHE A 200 -3.07 -1.69 -13.63
CA PHE A 200 -4.45 -1.45 -13.23
C PHE A 200 -4.92 -0.09 -13.74
N PHE A 201 -6.23 0.04 -13.83
CA PHE A 201 -6.93 1.31 -14.03
C PHE A 201 -8.08 1.37 -13.03
N LEU A 202 -8.11 2.39 -12.18
CA LEU A 202 -9.11 2.61 -11.16
C LEU A 202 -9.84 3.91 -11.44
N GLN A 203 -11.14 3.90 -11.21
CA GLN A 203 -12.00 5.06 -11.36
C GLN A 203 -13.07 5.02 -10.29
N ASP A 204 -13.18 6.08 -9.51
CA ASP A 204 -14.24 6.29 -8.51
C ASP A 204 -14.35 7.77 -8.17
N SER A 205 -15.25 8.15 -7.25
CA SER A 205 -15.24 9.46 -6.64
C SER A 205 -14.04 9.62 -5.71
N PHE A 206 -13.55 10.84 -5.56
CA PHE A 206 -12.37 11.10 -4.73
C PHE A 206 -12.59 10.68 -3.27
N ASP A 207 -13.80 10.95 -2.72
CA ASP A 207 -14.15 10.53 -1.35
C ASP A 207 -14.20 9.00 -1.18
N ALA A 208 -14.52 8.23 -2.21
CA ALA A 208 -14.52 6.77 -2.14
C ALA A 208 -13.09 6.25 -1.90
N PHE A 209 -12.10 6.74 -2.66
CA PHE A 209 -10.70 6.39 -2.44
C PHE A 209 -10.21 6.80 -1.06
N VAL A 210 -10.56 8.00 -0.60
CA VAL A 210 -10.20 8.48 0.74
C VAL A 210 -10.80 7.61 1.83
N LYS A 211 -12.07 7.22 1.73
CA LYS A 211 -12.75 6.30 2.67
C LYS A 211 -12.07 4.93 2.76
N HIS A 212 -11.72 4.36 1.61
CA HIS A 212 -11.03 3.07 1.59
C HIS A 212 -9.63 3.17 2.22
N TYR A 213 -8.91 4.25 1.95
CA TYR A 213 -7.62 4.51 2.56
C TYR A 213 -7.73 4.69 4.09
N GLN A 214 -8.71 5.45 4.57
CA GLN A 214 -8.91 5.62 6.02
C GLN A 214 -9.21 4.28 6.70
N LYS A 215 -10.11 3.47 6.14
CA LYS A 215 -10.37 2.12 6.67
C LYS A 215 -9.12 1.23 6.67
N HIS A 216 -8.25 1.39 5.67
CA HIS A 216 -6.96 0.71 5.67
C HIS A 216 -6.09 1.16 6.84
N GLN A 217 -5.98 2.47 7.10
CA GLN A 217 -5.20 3.00 8.23
C GLN A 217 -5.79 2.57 9.59
N GLU A 218 -7.12 2.54 9.74
CA GLU A 218 -7.79 2.03 10.95
C GLU A 218 -7.42 0.56 11.22
N ARG A 219 -7.38 -0.30 10.19
CA ARG A 219 -6.98 -1.70 10.34
C ARG A 219 -5.51 -1.86 10.72
N LEU A 220 -4.65 -0.95 10.27
CA LEU A 220 -3.22 -0.96 10.59
C LEU A 220 -2.90 -0.42 11.98
N ASN A 221 -3.81 0.36 12.58
CA ASN A 221 -3.57 1.01 13.85
C ASN A 221 -3.34 -0.04 14.95
N ILE A 222 -2.15 -0.02 15.56
CA ILE A 222 -1.72 -0.93 16.62
C ILE A 222 -0.80 -0.17 17.57
N VAL A 223 -0.82 -0.53 18.84
CA VAL A 223 0.08 0.04 19.85
C VAL A 223 1.54 -0.02 19.39
N HIS A 224 2.27 1.03 19.66
CA HIS A 224 3.68 1.14 19.27
C HIS A 224 4.51 1.82 20.38
N PRO A 225 5.83 1.61 20.41
CA PRO A 225 6.70 2.24 21.39
C PRO A 225 6.76 3.76 21.20
N ALA A 226 7.00 4.50 22.28
CA ALA A 226 7.03 5.96 22.31
C ALA A 226 8.05 6.58 21.33
N PHE A 227 9.14 5.88 21.04
CA PHE A 227 10.15 6.35 20.08
C PHE A 227 9.70 6.24 18.60
N ASP A 228 8.62 5.51 18.30
CA ASP A 228 8.06 5.46 16.95
C ASP A 228 7.02 6.57 16.78
N GLU A 229 7.49 7.77 16.43
CA GLU A 229 6.67 8.97 16.25
C GLU A 229 5.74 8.93 15.03
N ARG A 230 5.78 7.86 14.23
CA ARG A 230 4.93 7.73 13.04
C ARG A 230 3.48 7.46 13.46
N GLU A 231 2.59 8.37 13.23
CA GLU A 231 1.17 8.16 13.48
C GLU A 231 0.58 7.08 12.55
N THR A 232 0.97 7.10 11.28
CA THR A 232 0.49 6.18 10.25
C THR A 232 1.64 5.41 9.59
N LEU A 233 1.34 4.23 9.06
CA LEU A 233 2.27 3.43 8.28
C LEU A 233 1.98 3.63 6.80
N SER A 234 2.95 4.17 6.05
CA SER A 234 2.83 4.30 4.61
C SER A 234 2.83 2.93 3.92
N MET A 235 2.22 2.84 2.76
CA MET A 235 2.22 1.60 1.98
C MET A 235 3.64 1.14 1.63
N TRP A 236 4.56 2.07 1.41
CA TRP A 236 5.98 1.77 1.20
C TRP A 236 6.62 1.09 2.42
N ALA A 237 6.35 1.60 3.61
CA ALA A 237 6.86 1.01 4.86
C ALA A 237 6.35 -0.43 5.04
N LEU A 238 5.06 -0.68 4.74
CA LEU A 238 4.47 -2.02 4.82
C LEU A 238 5.07 -2.98 3.79
N LEU A 239 5.24 -2.54 2.54
CA LEU A 239 5.83 -3.37 1.49
C LEU A 239 7.29 -3.74 1.81
N ARG A 240 8.05 -2.87 2.47
CA ARG A 240 9.41 -3.19 2.93
C ARG A 240 9.45 -4.35 3.93
N GLU A 241 8.42 -4.53 4.74
CA GLU A 241 8.34 -5.66 5.69
C GLU A 241 8.22 -7.03 5.01
N THR A 242 7.88 -7.05 3.72
CA THR A 242 7.82 -8.30 2.93
C THR A 242 9.14 -8.67 2.27
N VAL A 243 10.13 -7.78 2.32
CA VAL A 243 11.41 -7.91 1.62
C VAL A 243 12.51 -8.39 2.56
N ASN A 244 13.39 -9.25 2.07
CA ASN A 244 14.57 -9.64 2.83
C ASN A 244 15.51 -8.42 3.00
N PRO A 245 15.80 -7.94 4.24
CA PRO A 245 16.65 -6.78 4.45
C PRO A 245 18.10 -6.99 3.97
N ASN A 246 18.52 -8.24 3.85
CA ASN A 246 19.85 -8.61 3.36
C ASN A 246 19.87 -8.87 1.85
N SER A 247 18.74 -8.72 1.15
CA SER A 247 18.70 -8.84 -0.31
C SER A 247 19.43 -7.66 -0.98
N ARG A 248 20.06 -7.94 -2.12
CA ARG A 248 20.65 -6.89 -2.96
C ARG A 248 19.57 -5.96 -3.53
N ASP A 249 18.46 -6.54 -3.94
CA ASP A 249 17.24 -5.81 -4.32
C ASP A 249 16.31 -5.71 -3.11
N LYS A 250 16.08 -4.47 -2.66
CA LYS A 250 15.20 -4.14 -1.52
C LYS A 250 13.80 -3.77 -1.96
N SER A 251 13.43 -4.05 -3.19
CA SER A 251 12.11 -3.75 -3.74
C SER A 251 11.14 -4.90 -3.48
N ALA A 252 9.91 -4.56 -3.10
CA ALA A 252 8.83 -5.53 -3.03
C ALA A 252 8.47 -6.06 -4.43
N GLN A 253 7.92 -7.27 -4.49
CA GLN A 253 7.51 -7.85 -5.77
C GLN A 253 6.49 -6.97 -6.48
N PRO A 254 6.68 -6.63 -7.77
CA PRO A 254 5.82 -5.71 -8.52
C PRO A 254 4.33 -6.08 -8.50
N GLN A 255 4.03 -7.38 -8.61
CA GLN A 255 2.66 -7.87 -8.54
C GLN A 255 2.03 -7.57 -7.18
N LEU A 256 2.75 -7.83 -6.07
CA LEU A 256 2.27 -7.53 -4.73
C LEU A 256 2.00 -6.03 -4.54
N VAL A 257 2.85 -5.17 -5.08
CA VAL A 257 2.68 -3.70 -5.04
C VAL A 257 1.35 -3.30 -5.70
N GLY A 258 1.08 -3.80 -6.91
CA GLY A 258 -0.15 -3.49 -7.65
C GLY A 258 -1.42 -4.03 -6.97
N GLU A 259 -1.38 -5.26 -6.46
CA GLU A 259 -2.49 -5.89 -5.75
C GLU A 259 -2.77 -5.18 -4.41
N MET A 260 -1.72 -4.80 -3.68
CA MET A 260 -1.85 -4.05 -2.43
C MET A 260 -2.46 -2.67 -2.66
N LEU A 261 -1.99 -1.93 -3.67
CA LEU A 261 -2.54 -0.62 -4.02
C LEU A 261 -4.03 -0.74 -4.38
N ARG A 262 -4.39 -1.73 -5.20
CA ARG A 262 -5.79 -1.99 -5.52
C ARG A 262 -6.60 -2.26 -4.25
N ALA A 263 -6.12 -3.13 -3.35
CA ALA A 263 -6.81 -3.45 -2.11
C ALA A 263 -7.05 -2.22 -1.22
N VAL A 264 -6.03 -1.37 -1.10
CA VAL A 264 -6.09 -0.13 -0.30
C VAL A 264 -7.09 0.86 -0.89
N LEU A 265 -7.06 1.06 -2.21
CA LEU A 265 -7.87 2.09 -2.87
C LEU A 265 -9.31 1.65 -3.16
N THR A 266 -9.56 0.36 -3.36
CA THR A 266 -10.92 -0.14 -3.68
C THR A 266 -11.61 -0.82 -2.49
N GLY A 267 -10.89 -0.99 -1.36
CA GLY A 267 -11.42 -1.75 -0.23
C GLY A 267 -11.59 -3.25 -0.52
N SER A 268 -10.97 -3.79 -1.58
CA SER A 268 -10.96 -5.23 -1.84
C SER A 268 -10.13 -5.99 -0.80
N LEU A 269 -10.11 -7.31 -0.86
CA LEU A 269 -9.31 -8.15 0.04
C LEU A 269 -7.82 -7.87 -0.16
N TYR A 270 -7.06 -7.94 0.92
CA TYR A 270 -5.60 -7.89 0.81
C TYR A 270 -5.07 -9.15 0.11
N PRO A 271 -4.01 -9.03 -0.72
CA PRO A 271 -3.42 -10.19 -1.36
C PRO A 271 -2.84 -11.16 -0.33
N SER A 272 -3.06 -12.46 -0.52
CA SER A 272 -2.54 -13.51 0.36
C SER A 272 -1.00 -13.49 0.44
N ALA A 273 -0.34 -13.05 -0.62
CA ALA A 273 1.10 -12.86 -0.66
C ALA A 273 1.61 -11.86 0.39
N LEU A 274 0.83 -10.80 0.71
CA LEU A 274 1.18 -9.85 1.78
C LEU A 274 1.34 -10.57 3.11
N TYR A 275 0.35 -11.37 3.50
CA TYR A 275 0.38 -12.15 4.74
C TYR A 275 1.49 -13.20 4.73
N THR A 276 1.56 -14.00 3.69
CA THR A 276 2.50 -15.12 3.59
C THR A 276 3.97 -14.66 3.59
N GLN A 277 4.28 -13.59 2.87
CA GLN A 277 5.65 -13.05 2.84
C GLN A 277 6.02 -12.42 4.18
N THR A 278 5.10 -11.71 4.84
CA THR A 278 5.33 -11.19 6.19
C THR A 278 5.61 -12.31 7.18
N GLU A 279 4.85 -13.41 7.14
CA GLU A 279 5.08 -14.61 7.93
C GLU A 279 6.47 -15.22 7.67
N ILE A 280 6.86 -15.35 6.41
CA ILE A 280 8.19 -15.85 6.03
C ILE A 280 9.29 -14.94 6.62
N ARG A 281 9.11 -13.63 6.56
CA ARG A 281 10.07 -12.68 7.12
C ARG A 281 10.15 -12.78 8.64
N MET A 282 9.01 -12.83 9.34
CA MET A 282 8.99 -13.00 10.80
C MET A 282 9.72 -14.27 11.25
N ARG A 283 9.50 -15.38 10.55
CA ARG A 283 10.16 -16.67 10.85
C ARG A 283 11.66 -16.63 10.60
N ALA A 284 12.09 -15.96 9.51
CA ALA A 284 13.50 -15.87 9.14
C ALA A 284 14.28 -14.90 10.03
N GLU A 285 13.69 -13.73 10.32
CA GLU A 285 14.33 -12.67 11.09
C GLU A 285 14.09 -12.78 12.59
N LYS A 286 13.10 -13.59 12.98
CA LYS A 286 12.68 -13.77 14.38
C LYS A 286 12.34 -12.42 15.04
N GLU A 287 11.79 -11.50 14.25
CA GLU A 287 11.45 -10.16 14.71
C GLU A 287 9.99 -9.84 14.34
N ILE A 288 9.26 -9.33 15.32
CA ILE A 288 7.92 -8.78 15.16
C ILE A 288 7.97 -7.32 15.55
N ASN A 289 8.12 -6.47 14.54
CA ASN A 289 8.05 -5.02 14.67
C ASN A 289 6.61 -4.53 14.44
N ARG A 290 6.39 -3.21 14.60
CA ARG A 290 5.09 -2.57 14.37
C ARG A 290 4.53 -2.85 12.97
N GLY A 291 5.36 -2.74 11.92
CA GLY A 291 4.93 -2.94 10.54
C GLY A 291 4.39 -4.34 10.28
N LYS A 292 5.14 -5.36 10.71
CA LYS A 292 4.75 -6.78 10.58
C LYS A 292 3.47 -7.08 11.37
N ALA A 293 3.39 -6.63 12.62
CA ALA A 293 2.20 -6.80 13.46
C ALA A 293 0.97 -6.11 12.84
N ALA A 294 1.12 -4.88 12.35
CA ALA A 294 0.06 -4.13 11.67
C ALA A 294 -0.45 -4.84 10.40
N ILE A 295 0.45 -5.40 9.58
CA ILE A 295 0.08 -6.20 8.39
C ILE A 295 -0.76 -7.41 8.78
N ILE A 296 -0.30 -8.20 9.76
CA ILE A 296 -1.03 -9.39 10.23
C ILE A 296 -2.42 -9.01 10.74
N LYS A 297 -2.49 -7.98 11.60
CA LYS A 297 -3.75 -7.44 12.13
C LYS A 297 -4.70 -7.01 11.01
N ALA A 298 -4.23 -6.14 10.11
CA ALA A 298 -5.05 -5.61 9.02
C ALA A 298 -5.55 -6.70 8.08
N TYR A 299 -4.69 -7.67 7.74
CA TYR A 299 -5.06 -8.81 6.92
C TYR A 299 -6.15 -9.65 7.56
N LEU A 300 -5.99 -10.05 8.83
CA LEU A 300 -6.97 -10.87 9.54
C LEU A 300 -8.29 -10.12 9.72
N LEU A 301 -8.26 -8.83 10.05
CA LEU A 301 -9.47 -8.00 10.12
C LEU A 301 -10.20 -7.98 8.77
N ARG A 302 -9.51 -7.62 7.69
CA ARG A 302 -10.16 -7.44 6.38
C ARG A 302 -10.57 -8.76 5.72
N ASN A 303 -9.66 -9.77 5.74
CA ASN A 303 -9.84 -10.99 4.97
C ASN A 303 -10.60 -12.08 5.72
N VAL A 304 -10.71 -11.99 7.04
CA VAL A 304 -11.37 -12.99 7.88
C VAL A 304 -12.57 -12.39 8.61
N VAL A 305 -12.33 -11.42 9.50
CA VAL A 305 -13.37 -10.89 10.40
C VAL A 305 -14.47 -10.15 9.62
N GLU A 306 -14.09 -9.21 8.75
CA GLU A 306 -15.05 -8.39 7.99
C GLU A 306 -15.78 -9.17 6.87
N GLN A 307 -15.35 -10.40 6.56
CA GLN A 307 -16.04 -11.25 5.60
C GLN A 307 -17.24 -11.99 6.23
N GLN A 308 -17.33 -12.04 7.54
CA GLN A 308 -18.45 -12.63 8.23
C GLN A 308 -19.61 -11.64 8.38
N LYS A 309 -20.82 -12.09 8.06
CA LYS A 309 -22.01 -11.23 8.02
C LYS A 309 -22.39 -10.65 9.39
N ASP A 310 -22.14 -11.40 10.47
CA ASP A 310 -22.52 -11.03 11.85
C ASP A 310 -21.40 -10.31 12.62
N GLN A 311 -20.21 -10.19 12.07
CA GLN A 311 -19.01 -9.59 12.70
C GLN A 311 -18.72 -10.14 14.12
N THR A 312 -19.14 -11.37 14.41
CA THR A 312 -18.98 -12.02 15.74
C THR A 312 -17.73 -12.89 15.83
N HIS A 313 -16.82 -12.81 14.85
CA HIS A 313 -15.62 -13.61 14.82
C HIS A 313 -14.76 -13.40 16.07
N VAL A 314 -14.33 -14.48 16.69
CA VAL A 314 -13.52 -14.48 17.92
C VAL A 314 -12.22 -13.64 17.80
N TYR A 315 -11.67 -13.49 16.61
CA TYR A 315 -10.49 -12.66 16.39
C TYR A 315 -10.74 -11.17 16.62
N LYS A 316 -11.98 -10.68 16.51
CA LYS A 316 -12.30 -9.26 16.66
C LYS A 316 -11.84 -8.71 18.02
N GLU A 317 -12.01 -9.47 19.09
CA GLU A 317 -11.63 -9.06 20.45
C GLU A 317 -10.12 -8.95 20.67
N VAL A 318 -9.31 -9.66 19.85
CA VAL A 318 -7.84 -9.73 20.00
C VAL A 318 -7.08 -8.96 18.93
N LEU A 319 -7.80 -8.47 17.90
CA LEU A 319 -7.26 -7.64 16.83
C LEU A 319 -7.55 -6.14 17.07
N ASP A 320 -7.61 -5.73 18.33
CA ASP A 320 -7.76 -4.33 18.72
C ASP A 320 -6.41 -3.58 18.63
N VAL A 321 -6.42 -2.28 18.93
CA VAL A 321 -5.22 -1.43 18.94
C VAL A 321 -4.29 -1.84 20.08
N GLU A 322 -4.85 -2.08 21.26
CA GLU A 322 -4.14 -2.36 22.49
C GLU A 322 -4.29 -3.80 22.96
N LEU A 323 -3.52 -4.15 23.97
CA LEU A 323 -3.58 -5.44 24.62
C LEU A 323 -4.95 -5.69 25.28
N ASN A 324 -5.63 -6.75 24.85
CA ASN A 324 -6.80 -7.27 25.57
C ASN A 324 -6.36 -8.26 26.64
N GLU A 325 -6.35 -7.79 27.90
CA GLU A 325 -5.95 -8.63 29.05
C GLU A 325 -6.98 -9.68 29.39
N GLN A 326 -8.25 -9.43 29.08
CA GLN A 326 -9.39 -10.29 29.43
C GLN A 326 -9.65 -11.41 28.40
N SER A 327 -8.97 -11.37 27.26
CA SER A 327 -9.20 -12.37 26.22
C SER A 327 -8.85 -13.78 26.72
N THR A 328 -9.77 -14.68 26.52
CA THR A 328 -9.61 -16.12 26.78
C THR A 328 -9.17 -16.91 25.54
N TYR A 329 -9.00 -16.23 24.39
CA TYR A 329 -8.63 -16.90 23.15
C TYR A 329 -7.23 -17.50 23.24
N LEU A 330 -7.14 -18.81 23.22
CA LEU A 330 -5.94 -19.56 23.57
C LEU A 330 -4.71 -19.19 22.71
N PRO A 331 -4.77 -19.08 21.36
CA PRO A 331 -3.61 -18.67 20.56
C PRO A 331 -3.05 -17.29 20.97
N TYR A 332 -3.92 -16.32 21.25
CA TYR A 332 -3.54 -15.00 21.72
C TYR A 332 -2.84 -15.05 23.09
N ARG A 333 -3.43 -15.79 24.05
CA ARG A 333 -2.84 -15.99 25.39
C ARG A 333 -1.50 -16.68 25.34
N LEU A 334 -1.33 -17.68 24.48
CA LEU A 334 -0.04 -18.36 24.29
C LEU A 334 1.03 -17.41 23.75
N GLY A 335 0.67 -16.49 22.83
CA GLY A 335 1.56 -15.43 22.36
C GLY A 335 1.99 -14.50 23.52
N ARG A 336 1.03 -14.05 24.33
CA ARG A 336 1.29 -13.25 25.54
C ARG A 336 2.19 -13.98 26.53
N LEU A 337 1.89 -15.24 26.80
CA LEU A 337 2.69 -16.08 27.69
C LEU A 337 4.13 -16.19 27.19
N PHE A 338 4.33 -16.41 25.89
CA PHE A 338 5.67 -16.47 25.30
C PHE A 338 6.46 -15.18 25.51
N ALA A 339 5.83 -14.00 25.38
CA ALA A 339 6.48 -12.71 25.65
C ALA A 339 6.90 -12.55 27.11
N VAL A 340 6.07 -13.03 28.07
CA VAL A 340 6.41 -13.03 29.50
C VAL A 340 7.59 -13.96 29.78
N LEU A 341 7.58 -15.18 29.23
CA LEU A 341 8.67 -16.15 29.39
C LEU A 341 10.00 -15.63 28.82
N GLU A 342 9.96 -14.92 27.70
CA GLU A 342 11.16 -14.25 27.15
C GLU A 342 11.67 -13.16 28.09
N ALA A 343 10.77 -12.32 28.62
CA ALA A 343 11.14 -11.27 29.56
C ALA A 343 11.75 -11.83 30.87
N VAL A 344 11.21 -12.93 31.36
CA VAL A 344 11.77 -13.66 32.51
C VAL A 344 13.20 -14.13 32.23
N GLN A 345 13.43 -14.73 31.07
CA GLN A 345 14.79 -15.17 30.68
C GLN A 345 15.75 -13.99 30.57
N GLN A 346 15.35 -12.90 29.92
CA GLN A 346 16.18 -11.70 29.77
C GLN A 346 16.49 -11.05 31.13
N LYS A 347 15.53 -11.02 32.04
CA LYS A 347 15.73 -10.49 33.40
C LYS A 347 16.69 -11.35 34.22
N ALA A 348 16.57 -12.68 34.11
CA ALA A 348 17.47 -13.63 34.78
C ALA A 348 18.91 -13.61 34.23
N ASN A 349 19.07 -13.24 32.95
CA ASN A 349 20.33 -13.26 32.23
C ASN A 349 20.51 -12.00 31.37
N PRO A 350 20.83 -10.84 31.96
CA PRO A 350 20.86 -9.55 31.25
C PRO A 350 21.81 -9.50 30.03
N ASN A 351 22.87 -10.32 30.03
CA ASN A 351 23.88 -10.35 28.97
C ASN A 351 23.66 -11.50 27.96
N ILE A 352 22.46 -12.07 27.88
CA ILE A 352 22.19 -13.18 26.97
C ILE A 352 22.09 -12.68 25.52
N ASN A 353 22.85 -13.30 24.60
CA ASN A 353 22.84 -12.97 23.18
C ASN A 353 21.76 -13.73 22.40
N THR A 354 21.22 -14.83 22.93
CA THR A 354 20.24 -15.69 22.28
C THR A 354 19.12 -16.01 23.25
N THR A 355 17.92 -15.53 22.99
CA THR A 355 16.75 -15.75 23.83
C THR A 355 15.97 -17.01 23.44
N ILE A 356 14.94 -17.36 24.24
CA ILE A 356 14.00 -18.42 23.85
C ILE A 356 13.31 -18.11 22.52
N LYS A 357 13.19 -16.83 22.16
CA LYS A 357 12.63 -16.40 20.87
C LYS A 357 13.46 -16.93 19.70
N ASP A 358 14.78 -16.86 19.78
CA ASP A 358 15.66 -17.34 18.71
C ASP A 358 15.56 -18.83 18.46
N ARG A 359 15.27 -19.61 19.51
CA ARG A 359 15.23 -21.07 19.44
C ARG A 359 13.84 -21.66 19.27
N TYR A 360 12.85 -21.09 19.92
CA TYR A 360 11.55 -21.73 20.11
C TYR A 360 10.38 -20.97 19.48
N PHE A 361 10.55 -19.72 19.04
CA PHE A 361 9.41 -18.90 18.60
C PHE A 361 8.58 -19.57 17.51
N ASN A 362 9.25 -20.05 16.45
CA ASN A 362 8.56 -20.69 15.31
C ASN A 362 7.81 -21.96 15.74
N SER A 363 8.42 -22.77 16.60
CA SER A 363 7.81 -24.00 17.11
C SER A 363 6.70 -23.71 18.13
N ALA A 364 6.87 -22.72 19.01
CA ALA A 364 5.84 -22.30 19.97
C ALA A 364 4.60 -21.75 19.26
N CYS A 365 4.81 -21.01 18.18
CA CYS A 365 3.77 -20.48 17.32
C CYS A 365 3.05 -21.56 16.50
N ALA A 366 3.76 -22.57 15.97
CA ALA A 366 3.19 -23.60 15.12
C ALA A 366 2.66 -24.83 15.86
N THR A 367 3.38 -25.29 16.87
CA THR A 367 3.14 -26.55 17.62
C THR A 367 3.28 -26.36 19.13
N PRO A 368 2.38 -25.58 19.77
CA PRO A 368 2.47 -25.22 21.18
C PRO A 368 2.66 -26.41 22.13
N ALA A 369 1.94 -27.52 21.93
CA ALA A 369 1.99 -28.68 22.78
C ALA A 369 3.39 -29.27 22.95
N LEU A 370 4.24 -29.16 21.91
CA LEU A 370 5.61 -29.71 21.96
C LEU A 370 6.59 -28.80 22.72
N VAL A 371 6.29 -27.50 22.82
CA VAL A 371 7.28 -26.49 23.22
C VAL A 371 6.96 -25.89 24.60
N PHE A 372 5.70 -25.54 24.89
CA PHE A 372 5.34 -24.86 26.14
C PHE A 372 5.72 -25.62 27.42
N PRO A 373 5.59 -26.95 27.51
CA PRO A 373 6.06 -27.67 28.70
C PRO A 373 7.55 -27.46 29.01
N THR A 374 8.37 -27.42 27.97
CA THR A 374 9.81 -27.14 28.10
C THR A 374 10.07 -25.69 28.50
N LEU A 375 9.37 -24.73 27.88
CA LEU A 375 9.51 -23.31 28.20
C LEU A 375 9.12 -22.99 29.64
N LEU A 376 8.03 -23.58 30.15
CA LEU A 376 7.58 -23.40 31.53
C LEU A 376 8.59 -23.96 32.52
N ARG A 377 9.18 -25.14 32.26
CA ARG A 377 10.22 -25.71 33.09
C ARG A 377 11.48 -24.81 33.14
N LEU A 378 11.87 -24.23 31.97
CA LEU A 378 13.00 -23.28 31.92
C LEU A 378 12.68 -22.00 32.69
N ALA A 379 11.45 -21.52 32.64
CA ALA A 379 10.99 -20.32 33.32
C ALA A 379 11.12 -20.46 34.86
N GLN A 380 10.82 -21.62 35.44
CA GLN A 380 10.98 -21.88 36.87
C GLN A 380 12.44 -21.66 37.34
N SER A 381 13.39 -22.18 36.55
CA SER A 381 14.82 -21.94 36.81
C SER A 381 15.21 -20.46 36.75
N HIS A 382 14.63 -19.74 35.78
CA HIS A 382 14.90 -18.32 35.61
C HIS A 382 14.24 -17.46 36.70
N LEU A 383 13.04 -17.77 37.14
CA LEU A 383 12.32 -17.11 38.22
C LEU A 383 13.12 -17.24 39.54
N SER A 384 13.52 -18.45 39.88
CA SER A 384 14.36 -18.69 41.06
C SER A 384 15.69 -17.91 41.06
N LYS A 385 16.25 -17.67 39.85
CA LYS A 385 17.46 -16.87 39.70
C LYS A 385 17.20 -15.36 39.85
N ILE A 386 16.01 -14.87 39.43
CA ILE A 386 15.61 -13.46 39.57
C ILE A 386 15.39 -13.13 41.04
N GLY A 387 14.61 -13.94 41.75
CA GLY A 387 14.26 -13.77 43.15
C GLY A 387 13.47 -12.51 43.50
N GLY A 388 13.01 -12.42 44.71
CA GLY A 388 12.39 -11.24 45.29
C GLY A 388 11.07 -10.80 44.62
N GLY A 389 10.77 -9.50 44.67
CA GLY A 389 9.51 -8.96 44.15
C GLY A 389 9.34 -9.12 42.65
N ALA A 390 10.43 -9.22 41.88
CA ALA A 390 10.35 -9.41 40.42
C ALA A 390 9.97 -10.86 40.09
N GLU A 391 10.44 -11.84 40.82
CA GLU A 391 10.00 -13.25 40.73
C GLU A 391 8.48 -13.33 40.90
N VAL A 392 7.98 -12.80 42.03
CA VAL A 392 6.53 -12.80 42.36
C VAL A 392 5.69 -12.12 41.25
N TYR A 393 6.19 -11.01 40.75
CA TYR A 393 5.50 -10.28 39.69
C TYR A 393 5.34 -11.11 38.40
N TYR A 394 6.42 -11.72 37.92
CA TYR A 394 6.36 -12.52 36.69
C TYR A 394 5.63 -13.85 36.90
N ASP A 395 5.81 -14.49 38.07
CA ASP A 395 5.12 -15.74 38.39
C ASP A 395 3.61 -15.52 38.40
N LYS A 396 3.11 -14.43 39.00
CA LYS A 396 1.70 -14.05 38.98
C LYS A 396 1.17 -13.89 37.57
N MET A 397 1.92 -13.21 36.67
CA MET A 397 1.53 -13.06 35.27
C MET A 397 1.46 -14.40 34.53
N ILE A 398 2.40 -15.30 34.79
CA ILE A 398 2.40 -16.64 34.20
C ILE A 398 1.18 -17.43 34.68
N ILE A 399 0.88 -17.40 35.99
CA ILE A 399 -0.30 -18.06 36.57
C ILE A 399 -1.59 -17.50 35.97
N GLU A 400 -1.74 -16.18 35.87
CA GLU A 400 -2.91 -15.55 35.26
C GLU A 400 -3.12 -15.98 33.80
N LEU A 401 -2.03 -16.06 33.00
CA LEU A 401 -2.09 -16.49 31.63
C LEU A 401 -2.35 -17.99 31.46
N LEU A 402 -1.97 -18.80 32.46
CA LEU A 402 -2.22 -20.25 32.48
C LEU A 402 -3.56 -20.61 33.14
N GLY A 403 -4.08 -19.79 34.05
CA GLY A 403 -5.17 -20.12 34.97
C GLY A 403 -6.46 -20.62 34.32
N ASP A 404 -6.73 -20.23 33.07
CA ASP A 404 -7.90 -20.70 32.32
C ASP A 404 -7.53 -21.70 31.20
N VAL A 405 -6.28 -22.15 31.13
CA VAL A 405 -5.88 -23.22 30.21
C VAL A 405 -6.35 -24.56 30.77
N THR A 406 -7.66 -24.74 30.81
CA THR A 406 -8.29 -26.01 31.17
C THR A 406 -8.19 -27.04 30.05
N GLN A 407 -7.86 -26.59 28.84
CA GLN A 407 -7.65 -27.43 27.66
C GLN A 407 -6.18 -27.73 27.46
N SER A 408 -5.91 -28.91 26.90
CA SER A 408 -4.55 -29.27 26.48
C SER A 408 -4.01 -28.27 25.44
N TYR A 409 -2.72 -27.99 25.44
CA TYR A 409 -2.09 -27.18 24.39
C TYR A 409 -2.40 -27.75 23.01
N PRO A 410 -2.75 -26.91 22.02
CA PRO A 410 -2.97 -27.35 20.65
C PRO A 410 -1.74 -28.05 20.08
N LEU A 411 -1.94 -29.20 19.43
CA LEU A 411 -0.86 -29.89 18.72
C LEU A 411 -0.31 -29.03 17.59
N ARG A 412 -1.20 -28.30 16.91
CA ARG A 412 -0.87 -27.43 15.79
C ARG A 412 -1.85 -26.25 15.73
N LEU A 413 -1.33 -25.05 15.48
CA LEU A 413 -2.13 -23.86 15.18
C LEU A 413 -2.29 -23.68 13.66
N SER A 414 -3.47 -23.24 13.23
CA SER A 414 -3.70 -22.77 11.85
C SER A 414 -2.82 -21.57 11.53
N LEU A 415 -2.62 -21.24 10.25
CA LEU A 415 -1.85 -20.05 9.87
C LEU A 415 -2.47 -18.76 10.43
N GLN A 416 -3.78 -18.68 10.50
CA GLN A 416 -4.49 -17.54 11.08
C GLN A 416 -4.24 -17.45 12.59
N ASP A 417 -4.33 -18.57 13.32
CA ASP A 417 -4.07 -18.63 14.75
C ASP A 417 -2.60 -18.34 15.08
N GLN A 418 -1.68 -18.68 14.19
CA GLN A 418 -0.28 -18.28 14.31
C GLN A 418 -0.14 -16.75 14.24
N GLY A 419 -0.88 -16.08 13.34
CA GLY A 419 -0.96 -14.62 13.31
C GLY A 419 -1.53 -14.04 14.61
N ILE A 420 -2.57 -14.64 15.16
CA ILE A 420 -3.15 -14.23 16.46
C ILE A 420 -2.14 -14.42 17.61
N PHE A 421 -1.38 -15.52 17.62
CA PHE A 421 -0.28 -15.74 18.57
C PHE A 421 0.76 -14.60 18.49
N GLN A 422 1.14 -14.21 17.26
CA GLN A 422 2.12 -13.15 17.04
C GLN A 422 1.62 -11.78 17.51
N ILE A 423 0.34 -11.48 17.30
CA ILE A 423 -0.30 -10.26 17.83
C ILE A 423 -0.28 -10.27 19.36
N GLY A 424 -0.65 -11.39 20.00
CA GLY A 424 -0.61 -11.55 21.45
C GLY A 424 0.80 -11.33 22.02
N TYR A 425 1.82 -11.90 21.36
CA TYR A 425 3.22 -11.66 21.71
C TYR A 425 3.60 -10.17 21.58
N TYR A 426 3.25 -9.54 20.46
CA TYR A 426 3.57 -8.14 20.21
C TYR A 426 2.91 -7.20 21.24
N HIS A 427 1.62 -7.33 21.49
CA HIS A 427 0.88 -6.55 22.47
C HIS A 427 1.47 -6.67 23.86
N GLN A 428 1.72 -7.90 24.33
CA GLN A 428 2.28 -8.13 25.67
C GLN A 428 3.69 -7.55 25.80
N LYS A 429 4.49 -7.64 24.74
CA LYS A 429 5.84 -7.07 24.72
C LYS A 429 5.80 -5.54 24.82
N GLN A 430 4.92 -4.86 24.08
CA GLN A 430 4.75 -3.39 24.19
C GLN A 430 4.38 -2.99 25.63
N LYS A 431 3.43 -3.69 26.24
CA LYS A 431 3.03 -3.41 27.63
C LYS A 431 4.18 -3.56 28.64
N LEU A 432 5.05 -4.57 28.44
CA LEU A 432 6.21 -4.78 29.32
C LEU A 432 7.26 -3.66 29.20
N PHE A 433 7.41 -3.08 27.99
CA PHE A 433 8.32 -1.96 27.77
C PHE A 433 7.78 -0.65 28.35
N THR A 434 6.50 -0.31 28.11
CA THR A 434 5.86 0.92 28.62
C THR A 434 5.99 1.01 30.14
N LYS A 435 5.72 -0.09 30.90
CA LYS A 435 5.88 -0.10 32.35
C LYS A 435 7.33 0.07 32.82
N LYS A 436 8.31 -0.20 31.98
CA LYS A 436 9.72 -0.01 32.30
C LYS A 436 10.11 1.47 32.15
N GLU A 437 9.65 2.12 31.10
CA GLU A 437 9.89 3.56 30.85
C GLU A 437 9.27 4.44 31.95
N GLU A 438 8.06 4.11 32.42
CA GLU A 438 7.42 4.81 33.56
C GLU A 438 8.19 4.67 34.87
N LYS A 439 8.90 3.57 35.10
CA LYS A 439 9.73 3.35 36.30
C LYS A 439 11.11 4.00 36.25
N ASP A 440 11.65 4.15 35.03
CA ASP A 440 12.98 4.77 34.86
C ASP A 440 12.88 6.31 34.81
N ASN A 441 11.68 6.87 34.58
CA ASN A 441 11.38 8.32 34.54
C ASN A 441 10.71 8.85 35.82
N GLY A 442 10.43 8.06 36.81
CA GLY A 442 9.85 8.42 38.13
C GLY A 442 10.85 8.15 39.26
#